data_a665725e61f80a3acafad7f94519b6b5
#
_entry.id   a665725e61f80a3acafad7f94519b6b5
#
_cell.length_a   1.000
_cell.length_b   1.000
_cell.length_c   1.000
_cell.angle_alpha   90.00
_cell.angle_beta   90.00
_cell.angle_gamma   90.00
#
_symmetry.space_group_name_H-M   'P 1'
#
loop_
_entity.id
_entity.type
_entity.pdbx_description
1 polymer ?
#
loop_
_entity_poly.entity_id
_entity_poly.type
_entity_poly.pdbx_seq_one_letter_code
_entity_poly.pdbx_strand_id
1 'polypeptide(L)'
;MREMKDSRIVWIGAIPKRWQLSKIGSLYTQRNEKVSDKDYQPLSVTMQGILPQLATAAKTDDGDNRKLVRVGDFAINSRSDRRGSCGISPLDGSVSLINIILTPRTAMHPGYYNWLFHTTLFADEFYKWGHGIVADLWTTRWQEMKSITAPVPEYAEQERIAAFLDAECAEIDAVLEKTRASIEEYKKLKQTVITQAVTKGIRSDRPMKDSGIEWIGDIPAEWDYTKAKNCVNIQNGSDPKTEGSIPVYGSGASSFKTCGEYKEGPSVLIGRKGATLHIPHYISTKFWNVDTAFNVYAKPNFDLKFYFYCACSFDYRFYISQTTLPSMTQTAYENMFLPLPSNDEQRAIASYLDNRCEEIDALIWKKQECLVEIENYKKSLIYEYVTGKREV
;
A
#
# COMPACT_ATOMS: atom_id res chain seq x y z
N MET A 1 -16.34 37.40 0.02
CA MET A 1 -15.54 36.57 0.96
C MET A 1 -16.27 36.55 2.29
N ARG A 2 -16.41 35.34 2.84
CA ARG A 2 -17.08 35.08 4.13
C ARG A 2 -16.31 35.74 5.28
N GLU A 3 -16.99 36.39 6.21
CA GLU A 3 -16.34 36.99 7.36
C GLU A 3 -15.95 35.90 8.38
N MET A 4 -14.67 35.82 8.72
CA MET A 4 -14.08 34.79 9.56
C MET A 4 -13.77 35.31 10.96
N LYS A 5 -13.76 34.41 11.95
CA LYS A 5 -13.25 34.64 13.31
C LYS A 5 -12.30 33.54 13.73
N ASP A 6 -11.32 33.83 14.54
CA ASP A 6 -10.46 32.82 15.14
C ASP A 6 -11.25 32.01 16.17
N SER A 7 -11.27 30.67 16.00
CA SER A 7 -11.91 29.77 16.96
C SER A 7 -11.13 29.62 18.27
N ARG A 8 -9.86 29.98 18.30
CA ARG A 8 -8.89 29.74 19.38
C ARG A 8 -8.66 28.25 19.66
N ILE A 9 -9.09 27.38 18.73
CA ILE A 9 -8.89 25.94 18.79
C ILE A 9 -7.95 25.54 17.65
N VAL A 10 -6.77 25.02 18.01
CA VAL A 10 -5.66 24.77 17.04
C VAL A 10 -6.09 23.89 15.88
N TRP A 11 -6.80 22.78 16.12
CA TRP A 11 -7.19 21.87 15.06
C TRP A 11 -8.31 22.40 14.16
N ILE A 12 -9.09 23.37 14.60
CA ILE A 12 -10.17 24.00 13.83
C ILE A 12 -9.63 25.24 13.07
N GLY A 13 -8.84 26.09 13.73
CA GLY A 13 -8.38 27.37 13.20
C GLY A 13 -9.51 28.39 13.04
N ALA A 14 -9.47 29.20 11.98
CA ALA A 14 -10.52 30.18 11.71
C ALA A 14 -11.80 29.52 11.19
N ILE A 15 -12.96 30.08 11.62
CA ILE A 15 -14.31 29.65 11.20
C ILE A 15 -15.15 30.86 10.80
N PRO A 16 -16.25 30.67 10.05
CA PRO A 16 -17.20 31.74 9.76
C PRO A 16 -17.73 32.39 11.04
N LYS A 17 -17.85 33.73 11.08
CA LYS A 17 -18.35 34.46 12.25
C LYS A 17 -19.70 33.97 12.76
N ARG A 18 -20.58 33.53 11.86
CA ARG A 18 -21.92 33.01 12.17
C ARG A 18 -21.93 31.63 12.78
N TRP A 19 -20.83 30.85 12.60
CA TRP A 19 -20.78 29.50 13.16
C TRP A 19 -20.57 29.51 14.66
N GLN A 20 -21.18 28.57 15.33
CA GLN A 20 -21.01 28.35 16.75
C GLN A 20 -19.92 27.28 17.00
N LEU A 21 -19.41 27.29 18.21
CA LEU A 21 -18.52 26.24 18.74
C LEU A 21 -19.25 25.55 19.88
N SER A 22 -19.19 24.25 19.94
CA SER A 22 -19.79 23.45 21.00
C SER A 22 -18.88 22.32 21.43
N LYS A 23 -18.90 21.97 22.70
CA LYS A 23 -18.24 20.76 23.18
C LYS A 23 -18.98 19.52 22.69
N ILE A 24 -18.24 18.45 22.36
CA ILE A 24 -18.84 17.17 21.92
C ILE A 24 -19.84 16.65 22.96
N GLY A 25 -19.55 16.84 24.26
CA GLY A 25 -20.46 16.44 25.34
C GLY A 25 -21.80 17.21 25.39
N SER A 26 -21.88 18.38 24.73
CA SER A 26 -23.15 19.11 24.55
C SER A 26 -23.93 18.62 23.32
N LEU A 27 -23.23 18.10 22.31
CA LEU A 27 -23.80 17.59 21.06
C LEU A 27 -24.25 16.13 21.16
N TYR A 28 -23.55 15.34 21.96
CA TYR A 28 -23.74 13.90 22.08
C TYR A 28 -23.88 13.43 23.52
N THR A 29 -24.53 12.30 23.70
CA THR A 29 -24.54 11.52 24.95
C THR A 29 -23.93 10.15 24.70
N GLN A 30 -23.22 9.59 25.69
CA GLN A 30 -22.64 8.27 25.55
C GLN A 30 -23.72 7.18 25.72
N ARG A 31 -23.73 6.23 24.78
CA ARG A 31 -24.49 4.97 24.92
C ARG A 31 -23.56 3.92 25.53
N ASN A 32 -23.93 3.34 26.67
CA ASN A 32 -23.17 2.29 27.35
C ASN A 32 -23.97 1.00 27.52
N GLU A 33 -25.04 0.82 26.74
CA GLU A 33 -25.89 -0.37 26.79
C GLU A 33 -25.07 -1.59 26.32
N LYS A 34 -25.06 -2.63 27.15
CA LYS A 34 -24.40 -3.90 26.87
C LYS A 34 -25.37 -4.86 26.23
N VAL A 35 -24.91 -5.56 25.21
CA VAL A 35 -25.68 -6.51 24.42
C VAL A 35 -24.85 -7.71 23.99
N SER A 36 -25.54 -8.80 23.61
CA SER A 36 -24.93 -10.01 23.05
C SER A 36 -24.79 -9.91 21.52
N ASP A 37 -23.78 -10.54 20.96
CA ASP A 37 -23.62 -10.72 19.51
C ASP A 37 -24.62 -11.74 18.92
N LYS A 38 -25.33 -12.48 19.76
CA LYS A 38 -26.44 -13.36 19.37
C LYS A 38 -27.70 -12.57 19.03
N ASP A 39 -27.93 -11.45 19.74
CA ASP A 39 -29.11 -10.61 19.57
C ASP A 39 -28.87 -9.46 18.60
N TYR A 40 -27.62 -8.96 18.52
CA TYR A 40 -27.20 -7.83 17.70
C TYR A 40 -25.98 -8.18 16.88
N GLN A 41 -26.15 -8.15 15.55
CA GLN A 41 -25.08 -8.49 14.61
C GLN A 41 -23.77 -7.74 14.94
N PRO A 42 -22.62 -8.45 14.98
CA PRO A 42 -21.33 -7.85 15.20
C PRO A 42 -20.95 -6.88 14.07
N LEU A 43 -20.49 -5.69 14.47
CA LEU A 43 -19.98 -4.64 13.57
C LEU A 43 -18.53 -4.35 13.87
N SER A 44 -17.82 -3.85 12.85
CA SER A 44 -16.44 -3.35 12.92
C SER A 44 -16.42 -1.83 12.78
N VAL A 45 -15.70 -1.15 13.69
CA VAL A 45 -15.40 0.28 13.58
C VAL A 45 -14.07 0.42 12.85
N THR A 46 -14.11 0.96 11.64
CA THR A 46 -12.96 1.04 10.72
C THR A 46 -12.68 2.46 10.28
N MET A 47 -11.59 2.71 9.58
CA MET A 47 -11.30 4.00 8.94
C MET A 47 -12.28 4.32 7.79
N GLN A 48 -13.01 3.32 7.30
CA GLN A 48 -14.05 3.48 6.27
C GLN A 48 -15.45 3.65 6.87
N GLY A 49 -15.55 3.74 8.20
CA GLY A 49 -16.81 3.82 8.93
C GLY A 49 -17.21 2.52 9.63
N ILE A 50 -18.52 2.36 9.86
CA ILE A 50 -19.09 1.21 10.56
C ILE A 50 -19.59 0.20 9.53
N LEU A 51 -19.02 -0.99 9.56
CA LEU A 51 -19.26 -2.06 8.61
C LEU A 51 -19.66 -3.36 9.35
N PRO A 52 -20.33 -4.32 8.67
CA PRO A 52 -20.44 -5.69 9.19
C PRO A 52 -19.08 -6.23 9.61
N GLN A 53 -19.04 -7.11 10.61
CA GLN A 53 -17.77 -7.61 11.14
C GLN A 53 -16.90 -8.20 10.04
N LEU A 54 -15.67 -7.69 9.93
CA LEU A 54 -14.68 -8.18 8.97
C LEU A 54 -14.22 -9.59 9.37
N ALA A 55 -14.01 -10.46 8.39
CA ALA A 55 -13.52 -11.82 8.61
C ALA A 55 -12.14 -11.84 9.31
N THR A 56 -11.34 -10.78 9.09
CA THR A 56 -10.00 -10.58 9.68
C THR A 56 -10.03 -9.91 11.06
N ALA A 57 -11.23 -9.48 11.53
CA ALA A 57 -11.34 -8.85 12.86
C ALA A 57 -11.12 -9.89 13.95
N ALA A 58 -10.31 -9.55 14.97
CA ALA A 58 -10.17 -10.38 16.14
C ALA A 58 -11.56 -10.61 16.80
N LYS A 59 -11.95 -11.87 16.93
CA LYS A 59 -13.17 -12.24 17.62
C LYS A 59 -12.93 -12.07 19.13
N THR A 60 -13.89 -11.49 19.83
CA THR A 60 -13.88 -11.45 21.29
C THR A 60 -14.43 -12.78 21.81
N ASP A 61 -13.76 -13.38 22.80
CA ASP A 61 -14.22 -14.63 23.45
C ASP A 61 -15.50 -14.41 24.29
N ASP A 62 -15.84 -13.16 24.61
CA ASP A 62 -17.02 -12.75 25.38
C ASP A 62 -18.03 -12.02 24.48
N GLY A 63 -18.77 -12.80 23.71
CA GLY A 63 -19.80 -12.30 22.79
C GLY A 63 -20.99 -11.62 23.49
N ASP A 64 -21.25 -11.92 24.76
CA ASP A 64 -22.34 -11.33 25.55
C ASP A 64 -21.96 -9.96 26.18
N ASN A 65 -20.75 -9.49 25.99
CA ASN A 65 -20.24 -8.23 26.58
C ASN A 65 -19.81 -7.25 25.50
N ARG A 66 -20.75 -6.83 24.67
CA ARG A 66 -20.53 -5.87 23.59
C ARG A 66 -21.34 -4.60 23.84
N LYS A 67 -21.07 -3.51 23.11
CA LYS A 67 -21.89 -2.28 23.18
C LYS A 67 -22.86 -2.21 22.02
N LEU A 68 -24.09 -1.82 22.34
CA LEU A 68 -25.11 -1.54 21.33
C LEU A 68 -24.75 -0.33 20.49
N VAL A 69 -24.95 -0.45 19.19
CA VAL A 69 -24.91 0.65 18.20
C VAL A 69 -26.25 0.68 17.46
N ARG A 70 -26.82 1.86 17.30
CA ARG A 70 -28.03 2.11 16.51
C ARG A 70 -27.70 2.95 15.29
N VAL A 71 -28.56 2.85 14.27
CA VAL A 71 -28.49 3.75 13.11
C VAL A 71 -28.45 5.20 13.58
N GLY A 72 -27.51 5.99 13.07
CA GLY A 72 -27.31 7.39 13.45
C GLY A 72 -26.40 7.61 14.67
N ASP A 73 -26.05 6.57 15.44
CA ASP A 73 -25.02 6.70 16.47
C ASP A 73 -23.63 6.93 15.84
N PHE A 74 -22.83 7.78 16.45
CA PHE A 74 -21.41 7.90 16.12
C PHE A 74 -20.61 6.91 16.97
N ALA A 75 -19.77 6.10 16.32
CA ALA A 75 -18.87 5.18 17.00
C ALA A 75 -17.41 5.51 16.65
N ILE A 76 -16.53 5.50 17.67
CA ILE A 76 -15.08 5.72 17.49
C ILE A 76 -14.28 4.73 18.31
N ASN A 77 -13.21 4.21 17.72
CA ASN A 77 -12.26 3.36 18.44
C ASN A 77 -11.42 4.24 19.38
N SER A 78 -11.39 3.87 20.65
CA SER A 78 -10.70 4.67 21.67
C SER A 78 -9.17 4.50 21.66
N ARG A 79 -8.63 3.46 20.99
CA ARG A 79 -7.19 3.14 20.98
C ARG A 79 -6.44 3.84 19.86
N SER A 80 -5.23 4.30 20.17
CA SER A 80 -4.34 5.01 19.23
C SER A 80 -3.82 4.14 18.08
N ASP A 81 -3.69 2.83 18.26
CA ASP A 81 -3.33 1.86 17.20
C ASP A 81 -4.40 1.72 16.11
N ARG A 82 -5.61 2.23 16.37
CA ARG A 82 -6.75 2.28 15.43
C ARG A 82 -7.16 3.71 15.08
N ARG A 83 -6.18 4.59 14.98
CA ARG A 83 -6.37 6.02 14.71
C ARG A 83 -7.26 6.26 13.49
N GLY A 84 -8.26 7.16 13.63
CA GLY A 84 -9.21 7.49 12.57
C GLY A 84 -10.30 6.44 12.33
N SER A 85 -10.32 5.33 13.09
CA SER A 85 -11.42 4.36 13.00
C SER A 85 -12.64 4.89 13.72
N CYS A 86 -13.59 5.44 12.96
CA CYS A 86 -14.85 6.01 13.49
C CYS A 86 -15.90 6.07 12.37
N GLY A 87 -17.11 6.49 12.71
CA GLY A 87 -18.16 6.79 11.74
C GLY A 87 -19.54 6.88 12.37
N ILE A 88 -20.47 7.44 11.61
CA ILE A 88 -21.91 7.36 11.90
C ILE A 88 -22.41 6.00 11.42
N SER A 89 -23.08 5.26 12.29
CA SER A 89 -23.52 3.92 11.94
C SER A 89 -24.72 3.95 10.98
N PRO A 90 -24.64 3.27 9.84
CA PRO A 90 -25.79 3.02 8.98
C PRO A 90 -26.59 1.77 9.40
N LEU A 91 -26.12 1.05 10.42
CA LEU A 91 -26.61 -0.25 10.84
C LEU A 91 -26.89 -0.29 12.34
N ASP A 92 -27.89 -1.03 12.75
CA ASP A 92 -28.06 -1.52 14.12
C ASP A 92 -27.16 -2.72 14.33
N GLY A 93 -26.52 -2.83 15.51
CA GLY A 93 -25.65 -3.97 15.80
C GLY A 93 -24.85 -3.80 17.10
N SER A 94 -23.80 -4.57 17.23
CA SER A 94 -22.92 -4.56 18.40
C SER A 94 -21.47 -4.38 18.05
N VAL A 95 -20.72 -3.65 18.89
CA VAL A 95 -19.28 -3.43 18.72
C VAL A 95 -18.51 -3.77 19.99
N SER A 96 -17.19 -3.95 19.87
CA SER A 96 -16.31 -4.20 21.00
C SER A 96 -16.37 -3.06 22.05
N LEU A 97 -16.18 -3.42 23.31
CA LEU A 97 -16.17 -2.50 24.47
C LEU A 97 -15.17 -1.35 24.36
N ILE A 98 -14.10 -1.52 23.58
CA ILE A 98 -13.09 -0.47 23.36
C ILE A 98 -13.64 0.74 22.62
N ASN A 99 -14.78 0.60 21.94
CA ASN A 99 -15.38 1.70 21.19
C ASN A 99 -16.19 2.63 22.10
N ILE A 100 -16.18 3.92 21.79
CA ILE A 100 -17.07 4.91 22.40
C ILE A 100 -18.25 5.06 21.43
N ILE A 101 -19.47 4.90 21.93
CA ILE A 101 -20.70 5.05 21.16
C ILE A 101 -21.45 6.28 21.66
N LEU A 102 -21.83 7.15 20.73
CA LEU A 102 -22.41 8.45 21.02
C LEU A 102 -23.74 8.62 20.25
N THR A 103 -24.78 8.97 20.97
CA THR A 103 -26.09 9.29 20.42
C THR A 103 -26.26 10.81 20.33
N PRO A 104 -26.72 11.39 19.21
CA PRO A 104 -26.99 12.82 19.09
C PRO A 104 -28.01 13.31 20.12
N ARG A 105 -27.77 14.49 20.71
CA ARG A 105 -28.70 15.16 21.65
C ARG A 105 -29.68 16.11 20.95
N THR A 106 -29.29 16.64 19.80
CA THR A 106 -30.00 17.66 19.06
C THR A 106 -30.11 17.27 17.59
N ALA A 107 -30.89 18.00 16.82
CA ALA A 107 -30.93 17.84 15.38
C ALA A 107 -29.54 18.18 14.80
N MET A 108 -28.88 17.18 14.25
CA MET A 108 -27.55 17.22 13.67
C MET A 108 -27.56 16.46 12.34
N HIS A 109 -26.92 17.03 11.31
CA HIS A 109 -26.82 16.30 10.05
C HIS A 109 -25.71 15.23 10.14
N PRO A 110 -26.03 13.93 10.06
CA PRO A 110 -25.06 12.87 10.31
C PRO A 110 -23.88 12.90 9.32
N GLY A 111 -24.13 13.18 8.03
CA GLY A 111 -23.08 13.26 7.01
C GLY A 111 -22.04 14.34 7.30
N TYR A 112 -22.45 15.54 7.78
CA TYR A 112 -21.50 16.60 8.14
C TYR A 112 -20.56 16.15 9.27
N TYR A 113 -21.10 15.60 10.34
CA TYR A 113 -20.28 15.13 11.47
C TYR A 113 -19.46 13.89 11.11
N ASN A 114 -19.96 13.05 10.22
CA ASN A 114 -19.17 11.95 9.68
C ASN A 114 -17.91 12.49 8.97
N TRP A 115 -18.04 13.48 8.09
CA TRP A 115 -16.90 14.10 7.43
C TRP A 115 -15.97 14.82 8.42
N LEU A 116 -16.52 15.59 9.36
CA LEU A 116 -15.75 16.32 10.37
C LEU A 116 -14.86 15.37 11.20
N PHE A 117 -15.42 14.27 11.68
CA PHE A 117 -14.74 13.33 12.55
C PHE A 117 -13.78 12.38 11.83
N HIS A 118 -13.86 12.29 10.50
CA HIS A 118 -12.87 11.59 9.68
C HIS A 118 -11.67 12.46 9.30
N THR A 119 -11.65 13.75 9.67
CA THR A 119 -10.47 14.58 9.41
C THR A 119 -9.27 14.12 10.24
N THR A 120 -8.08 14.18 9.63
CA THR A 120 -6.83 13.84 10.33
C THR A 120 -6.63 14.72 11.56
N LEU A 121 -6.98 16.01 11.46
CA LEU A 121 -6.83 16.96 12.56
C LEU A 121 -7.76 16.66 13.73
N PHE A 122 -8.99 16.19 13.48
CA PHE A 122 -9.84 15.72 14.57
C PHE A 122 -9.26 14.45 15.22
N ALA A 123 -8.77 13.50 14.41
CA ALA A 123 -8.13 12.30 14.96
C ALA A 123 -6.91 12.66 15.83
N ASP A 124 -6.10 13.64 15.41
CA ASP A 124 -4.97 14.17 16.17
C ASP A 124 -5.41 14.75 17.50
N GLU A 125 -6.44 15.61 17.47
CA GLU A 125 -6.99 16.21 18.68
C GLU A 125 -7.59 15.16 19.60
N PHE A 126 -8.33 14.17 19.08
CA PHE A 126 -8.92 13.10 19.88
C PHE A 126 -7.86 12.28 20.63
N TYR A 127 -6.82 11.83 19.94
CA TYR A 127 -5.79 11.00 20.57
C TYR A 127 -4.79 11.79 21.44
N LYS A 128 -4.69 13.10 21.28
CA LYS A 128 -3.93 13.97 22.17
C LYS A 128 -4.39 13.89 23.64
N TRP A 129 -5.66 13.62 23.86
CA TRP A 129 -6.28 13.49 25.19
C TRP A 129 -6.19 12.06 25.76
N GLY A 130 -5.53 11.16 25.07
CA GLY A 130 -5.40 9.79 25.51
C GLY A 130 -4.44 9.62 26.68
N HIS A 131 -4.56 8.49 27.38
CA HIS A 131 -3.72 8.09 28.50
C HIS A 131 -3.31 6.62 28.33
N GLY A 132 -2.07 6.29 28.68
CA GLY A 132 -1.54 4.92 28.64
C GLY A 132 -0.08 4.86 29.07
N ILE A 133 0.41 3.66 29.40
CA ILE A 133 1.80 3.44 29.83
C ILE A 133 2.72 3.23 28.61
N VAL A 134 2.17 2.69 27.52
CA VAL A 134 2.86 2.45 26.25
C VAL A 134 2.03 2.98 25.08
N ALA A 135 2.67 3.39 24.01
CA ALA A 135 2.02 4.01 22.86
C ALA A 135 0.88 3.16 22.26
N ASP A 136 1.05 1.83 22.23
CA ASP A 136 0.06 0.90 21.67
C ASP A 136 -1.20 0.74 22.53
N LEU A 137 -1.14 1.15 23.81
CA LEU A 137 -2.26 1.09 24.76
C LEU A 137 -2.82 2.47 25.10
N TRP A 138 -2.40 3.51 24.39
CA TRP A 138 -2.90 4.87 24.54
C TRP A 138 -4.38 4.93 24.19
N THR A 139 -5.21 5.32 25.17
CA THR A 139 -6.66 5.26 25.07
C THR A 139 -7.29 6.58 25.46
N THR A 140 -8.14 7.13 24.60
CA THR A 140 -8.97 8.30 24.91
C THR A 140 -10.36 7.81 25.35
N ARG A 141 -10.81 8.26 26.51
CA ARG A 141 -12.12 7.89 27.06
C ARG A 141 -13.17 8.97 26.77
N TRP A 142 -14.43 8.66 27.02
CA TRP A 142 -15.51 9.63 26.86
C TRP A 142 -15.32 10.90 27.73
N GLN A 143 -14.76 10.76 28.94
CA GLN A 143 -14.56 11.90 29.84
C GLN A 143 -13.62 12.94 29.25
N GLU A 144 -12.63 12.54 28.49
CA GLU A 144 -11.73 13.42 27.74
C GLU A 144 -12.40 13.91 26.45
N MET A 145 -12.97 12.99 25.65
CA MET A 145 -13.58 13.30 24.37
C MET A 145 -14.71 14.32 24.48
N LYS A 146 -15.54 14.25 25.52
CA LYS A 146 -16.67 15.19 25.72
C LYS A 146 -16.24 16.66 25.84
N SER A 147 -14.96 16.92 26.18
CA SER A 147 -14.39 18.26 26.34
C SER A 147 -13.85 18.84 25.04
N ILE A 148 -13.67 18.03 24.00
CA ILE A 148 -13.23 18.47 22.68
C ILE A 148 -14.29 19.38 22.09
N THR A 149 -13.85 20.50 21.51
CA THR A 149 -14.73 21.49 20.87
C THR A 149 -14.82 21.21 19.37
N ALA A 150 -16.03 21.26 18.81
CA ALA A 150 -16.33 21.10 17.40
C ALA A 150 -17.05 22.30 16.81
N PRO A 151 -16.89 22.64 15.52
CA PRO A 151 -17.65 23.65 14.84
C PRO A 151 -19.10 23.19 14.59
N VAL A 152 -20.04 24.11 14.71
CA VAL A 152 -21.47 23.87 14.58
C VAL A 152 -22.07 24.90 13.61
N PRO A 153 -22.12 24.61 12.30
CA PRO A 153 -22.90 25.39 11.34
C PRO A 153 -24.40 25.21 11.56
N GLU A 154 -25.21 26.07 10.94
CA GLU A 154 -26.66 25.85 10.88
C GLU A 154 -26.99 24.56 10.14
N TYR A 155 -28.10 23.88 10.50
CA TYR A 155 -28.45 22.57 9.97
C TYR A 155 -28.49 22.53 8.43
N ALA A 156 -29.12 23.52 7.78
CA ALA A 156 -29.15 23.62 6.33
C ALA A 156 -27.76 23.78 5.67
N GLU A 157 -26.78 24.32 6.39
CA GLU A 157 -25.42 24.43 5.94
C GLU A 157 -24.65 23.10 6.15
N GLN A 158 -24.92 22.38 7.26
CA GLN A 158 -24.41 21.03 7.47
C GLN A 158 -24.84 20.09 6.33
N GLU A 159 -26.12 20.17 5.93
CA GLU A 159 -26.68 19.36 4.84
C GLU A 159 -26.00 19.67 3.50
N ARG A 160 -25.82 20.96 3.15
CA ARG A 160 -25.15 21.35 1.90
C ARG A 160 -23.69 20.88 1.88
N ILE A 161 -22.96 21.08 2.99
CA ILE A 161 -21.56 20.64 3.09
C ILE A 161 -21.46 19.13 2.94
N ALA A 162 -22.34 18.37 3.60
CA ALA A 162 -22.35 16.91 3.50
C ALA A 162 -22.60 16.44 2.06
N ALA A 163 -23.65 16.94 1.43
CA ALA A 163 -24.00 16.58 0.06
C ALA A 163 -22.90 16.94 -0.95
N PHE A 164 -22.27 18.12 -0.79
CA PHE A 164 -21.15 18.52 -1.61
C PHE A 164 -19.94 17.57 -1.43
N LEU A 165 -19.55 17.28 -0.19
CA LEU A 165 -18.41 16.40 0.08
C LEU A 165 -18.68 14.96 -0.35
N ASP A 166 -19.92 14.47 -0.23
CA ASP A 166 -20.30 13.15 -0.72
C ASP A 166 -20.11 13.05 -2.24
N ALA A 167 -20.49 14.07 -3.00
CA ALA A 167 -20.34 14.12 -4.45
C ALA A 167 -18.88 14.24 -4.86
N GLU A 168 -18.17 15.28 -4.37
CA GLU A 168 -16.78 15.56 -4.74
C GLU A 168 -15.82 14.43 -4.33
N CYS A 169 -15.99 13.91 -3.10
CA CYS A 169 -15.13 12.82 -2.64
C CYS A 169 -15.39 11.52 -3.41
N ALA A 170 -16.61 11.25 -3.86
CA ALA A 170 -16.90 10.10 -4.72
C ALA A 170 -16.20 10.23 -6.08
N GLU A 171 -16.19 11.43 -6.69
CA GLU A 171 -15.45 11.68 -7.93
C GLU A 171 -13.93 11.51 -7.74
N ILE A 172 -13.39 12.07 -6.65
CA ILE A 172 -11.96 11.92 -6.31
C ILE A 172 -11.62 10.44 -6.11
N ASP A 173 -12.44 9.68 -5.38
CA ASP A 173 -12.21 8.25 -5.15
C ASP A 173 -12.24 7.45 -6.47
N ALA A 174 -13.14 7.79 -7.39
CA ALA A 174 -13.17 7.17 -8.71
C ALA A 174 -11.88 7.45 -9.52
N VAL A 175 -11.32 8.66 -9.41
CA VAL A 175 -10.02 9.01 -10.04
C VAL A 175 -8.88 8.23 -9.39
N LEU A 176 -8.85 8.13 -8.07
CA LEU A 176 -7.83 7.35 -7.34
C LEU A 176 -7.85 5.87 -7.76
N GLU A 177 -9.04 5.25 -7.84
CA GLU A 177 -9.19 3.85 -8.26
C GLU A 177 -8.74 3.64 -9.73
N LYS A 178 -9.14 4.51 -10.65
CA LYS A 178 -8.67 4.46 -12.05
C LYS A 178 -7.15 4.61 -12.16
N THR A 179 -6.58 5.47 -11.35
CA THR A 179 -5.13 5.70 -11.34
C THR A 179 -4.38 4.47 -10.79
N ARG A 180 -4.88 3.84 -9.71
CA ARG A 180 -4.33 2.57 -9.18
C ARG A 180 -4.43 1.44 -10.20
N ALA A 181 -5.59 1.28 -10.84
CA ALA A 181 -5.77 0.29 -11.89
C ALA A 181 -4.80 0.51 -13.05
N SER A 182 -4.62 1.76 -13.49
CA SER A 182 -3.67 2.10 -14.54
C SER A 182 -2.22 1.76 -14.19
N ILE A 183 -1.80 1.95 -12.92
CA ILE A 183 -0.46 1.54 -12.46
C ILE A 183 -0.28 0.02 -12.60
N GLU A 184 -1.29 -0.77 -12.23
CA GLU A 184 -1.22 -2.23 -12.38
C GLU A 184 -1.18 -2.67 -13.86
N GLU A 185 -1.88 -1.96 -14.75
CA GLU A 185 -1.79 -2.19 -16.20
C GLU A 185 -0.40 -1.88 -16.74
N TYR A 186 0.25 -0.79 -16.33
CA TYR A 186 1.63 -0.49 -16.72
C TYR A 186 2.64 -1.53 -16.21
N LYS A 187 2.45 -2.06 -15.00
CA LYS A 187 3.29 -3.17 -14.49
C LYS A 187 3.13 -4.43 -15.35
N LYS A 188 1.90 -4.77 -15.73
CA LYS A 188 1.61 -5.90 -16.63
C LYS A 188 2.21 -5.66 -18.02
N LEU A 189 2.07 -4.44 -18.55
CA LEU A 189 2.67 -4.05 -19.83
C LEU A 189 4.19 -4.22 -19.79
N LYS A 190 4.87 -3.74 -18.74
CA LYS A 190 6.31 -3.91 -18.54
C LYS A 190 6.70 -5.38 -18.59
N GLN A 191 5.98 -6.24 -17.86
CA GLN A 191 6.24 -7.67 -17.86
C GLN A 191 6.05 -8.29 -19.25
N THR A 192 5.00 -7.91 -19.96
CA THR A 192 4.73 -8.39 -21.33
C THR A 192 5.83 -7.95 -22.30
N VAL A 193 6.25 -6.69 -22.25
CA VAL A 193 7.33 -6.15 -23.10
C VAL A 193 8.63 -6.91 -22.85
N ILE A 194 8.98 -7.16 -21.58
CA ILE A 194 10.19 -7.93 -21.23
C ILE A 194 10.09 -9.34 -21.80
N THR A 195 9.01 -10.06 -21.50
CA THR A 195 8.84 -11.46 -21.94
C THR A 195 8.87 -11.57 -23.47
N GLN A 196 8.16 -10.69 -24.18
CA GLN A 196 8.16 -10.70 -25.64
C GLN A 196 9.56 -10.43 -26.22
N ALA A 197 10.28 -9.44 -25.70
CA ALA A 197 11.60 -9.11 -26.21
C ALA A 197 12.62 -10.22 -25.97
N VAL A 198 12.62 -10.87 -24.79
CA VAL A 198 13.56 -11.94 -24.50
C VAL A 198 13.23 -13.27 -25.20
N THR A 199 11.95 -13.52 -25.55
CA THR A 199 11.54 -14.78 -26.21
C THR A 199 11.39 -14.63 -27.72
N LYS A 200 10.90 -13.51 -28.23
CA LYS A 200 10.59 -13.28 -29.64
C LYS A 200 11.53 -12.28 -30.34
N GLY A 201 12.39 -11.62 -29.56
CA GLY A 201 13.25 -10.55 -30.05
C GLY A 201 12.50 -9.23 -30.28
N ILE A 202 13.21 -8.27 -30.85
CA ILE A 202 12.71 -6.89 -31.12
C ILE A 202 12.48 -6.64 -32.61
N ARG A 203 12.69 -7.61 -33.48
CA ARG A 203 12.43 -7.52 -34.92
C ARG A 203 11.09 -8.17 -35.23
N SER A 204 10.25 -7.53 -36.02
CA SER A 204 9.03 -8.10 -36.59
C SER A 204 9.33 -8.98 -37.81
N ASP A 205 8.34 -9.76 -38.22
CA ASP A 205 8.27 -10.45 -39.51
C ASP A 205 9.39 -11.47 -39.78
N ARG A 206 9.80 -12.26 -38.76
CA ARG A 206 10.73 -13.36 -38.91
C ARG A 206 10.04 -14.71 -38.69
N PRO A 207 10.53 -15.79 -39.33
CA PRO A 207 10.02 -17.11 -39.05
C PRO A 207 10.21 -17.51 -37.58
N MET A 208 9.21 -18.15 -37.00
CA MET A 208 9.21 -18.63 -35.64
C MET A 208 9.23 -20.17 -35.59
N LYS A 209 9.74 -20.72 -34.49
CA LYS A 209 9.68 -22.15 -34.17
C LYS A 209 9.32 -22.35 -32.70
N ASP A 210 8.59 -23.39 -32.38
CA ASP A 210 8.34 -23.81 -31.01
C ASP A 210 9.65 -24.26 -30.33
N SER A 211 9.97 -23.71 -29.19
CA SER A 211 11.13 -24.11 -28.38
C SER A 211 10.88 -25.41 -27.60
N GLY A 212 9.64 -25.82 -27.42
CA GLY A 212 9.25 -26.90 -26.52
C GLY A 212 9.40 -26.57 -25.02
N ILE A 213 9.71 -25.32 -24.67
CA ILE A 213 9.88 -24.84 -23.29
C ILE A 213 8.71 -23.95 -22.96
N GLU A 214 7.90 -24.34 -21.99
CA GLU A 214 6.60 -23.68 -21.66
C GLU A 214 6.70 -22.18 -21.46
N TRP A 215 7.64 -21.66 -20.65
CA TRP A 215 7.76 -20.23 -20.38
C TRP A 215 8.35 -19.43 -21.55
N ILE A 216 9.10 -20.09 -22.45
CA ILE A 216 9.71 -19.47 -23.62
C ILE A 216 8.71 -19.41 -24.77
N GLY A 217 8.00 -20.56 -25.04
CA GLY A 217 7.10 -20.71 -26.17
C GLY A 217 7.82 -20.62 -27.50
N ASP A 218 7.24 -19.87 -28.45
CA ASP A 218 7.83 -19.67 -29.78
C ASP A 218 9.01 -18.71 -29.72
N ILE A 219 10.10 -19.08 -30.40
CA ILE A 219 11.31 -18.26 -30.58
C ILE A 219 11.60 -18.06 -32.10
N PRO A 220 12.38 -17.06 -32.50
CA PRO A 220 12.88 -16.95 -33.87
C PRO A 220 13.55 -18.23 -34.35
N ALA A 221 13.29 -18.62 -35.59
CA ALA A 221 13.76 -19.89 -36.13
C ALA A 221 15.30 -20.02 -36.12
N GLU A 222 16.00 -18.87 -36.21
CA GLU A 222 17.47 -18.80 -36.14
C GLU A 222 18.02 -18.82 -34.71
N TRP A 223 17.18 -18.71 -33.67
CA TRP A 223 17.65 -18.81 -32.28
C TRP A 223 17.72 -20.27 -31.83
N ASP A 224 18.63 -20.49 -30.89
CA ASP A 224 18.66 -21.69 -30.07
C ASP A 224 18.19 -21.41 -28.64
N TYR A 225 18.19 -22.41 -27.80
CA TYR A 225 18.00 -22.31 -26.37
C TYR A 225 19.02 -23.20 -25.64
N THR A 226 19.34 -22.84 -24.42
CA THR A 226 20.33 -23.55 -23.61
C THR A 226 20.05 -23.44 -22.13
N LYS A 227 20.68 -24.29 -21.31
CA LYS A 227 20.60 -24.20 -19.86
C LYS A 227 21.43 -23.02 -19.35
N ALA A 228 20.93 -22.33 -18.32
CA ALA A 228 21.58 -21.14 -17.71
C ALA A 228 23.03 -21.43 -17.31
N LYS A 229 23.35 -22.63 -16.82
CA LYS A 229 24.72 -23.07 -16.49
C LYS A 229 25.73 -22.96 -17.63
N ASN A 230 25.28 -22.97 -18.88
CA ASN A 230 26.15 -22.78 -20.03
C ASN A 230 26.47 -21.29 -20.31
N CYS A 231 25.63 -20.38 -19.84
CA CYS A 231 25.68 -18.95 -20.11
C CYS A 231 26.21 -18.13 -18.92
N VAL A 232 25.98 -18.60 -17.70
CA VAL A 232 26.31 -17.83 -16.49
C VAL A 232 26.96 -18.70 -15.42
N ASN A 233 27.64 -18.02 -14.49
CA ASN A 233 28.18 -18.58 -13.26
C ASN A 233 27.38 -18.06 -12.08
N ILE A 234 26.77 -18.95 -11.31
CA ILE A 234 25.97 -18.63 -10.12
C ILE A 234 26.80 -18.93 -8.88
N GLN A 235 26.88 -17.97 -7.95
CA GLN A 235 27.68 -18.07 -6.73
C GLN A 235 26.81 -17.80 -5.51
N ASN A 236 27.10 -18.50 -4.41
CA ASN A 236 26.45 -18.27 -3.13
C ASN A 236 26.89 -16.94 -2.52
N GLY A 237 25.96 -16.32 -1.78
CA GLY A 237 26.27 -15.29 -0.83
C GLY A 237 26.75 -15.85 0.51
N SER A 238 27.28 -14.99 1.36
CA SER A 238 27.69 -15.30 2.73
C SER A 238 27.55 -14.08 3.63
N ASP A 239 27.43 -14.30 4.94
CA ASP A 239 27.40 -13.19 5.88
C ASP A 239 28.74 -12.44 5.88
N PRO A 240 28.69 -11.09 5.86
CA PRO A 240 29.90 -10.27 5.92
C PRO A 240 30.52 -10.33 7.33
N LYS A 241 31.84 -10.19 7.38
CA LYS A 241 32.65 -10.32 8.62
C LYS A 241 33.20 -8.97 9.10
N THR A 242 33.25 -7.97 8.23
CA THR A 242 33.89 -6.68 8.53
C THR A 242 32.88 -5.54 8.34
N GLU A 243 33.06 -4.48 9.09
CA GLU A 243 32.30 -3.23 8.94
C GLU A 243 32.88 -2.39 7.80
N GLY A 244 32.02 -1.63 7.11
CA GLY A 244 32.43 -0.76 6.01
C GLY A 244 31.24 -0.10 5.32
N SER A 245 31.47 0.40 4.09
CA SER A 245 30.48 1.20 3.33
C SER A 245 29.87 0.48 2.13
N ILE A 246 30.27 -0.76 1.85
CA ILE A 246 29.78 -1.52 0.70
C ILE A 246 28.36 -2.02 0.99
N PRO A 247 27.38 -1.75 0.12
CA PRO A 247 26.00 -2.17 0.33
C PRO A 247 25.85 -3.69 0.32
N VAL A 248 25.07 -4.22 1.28
CA VAL A 248 24.79 -5.64 1.44
C VAL A 248 23.35 -5.94 1.04
N TYR A 249 23.19 -6.94 0.18
CA TYR A 249 21.89 -7.35 -0.36
C TYR A 249 21.53 -8.76 0.09
N GLY A 250 20.24 -9.00 0.29
CA GLY A 250 19.62 -10.31 0.36
C GLY A 250 18.75 -10.56 -0.87
N SER A 251 17.70 -11.34 -0.73
CA SER A 251 16.69 -11.57 -1.79
C SER A 251 15.79 -10.35 -2.05
N GLY A 252 15.86 -9.29 -1.25
CA GLY A 252 15.09 -8.07 -1.42
C GLY A 252 15.70 -7.06 -2.39
N ALA A 253 14.88 -6.08 -2.82
CA ALA A 253 15.26 -5.08 -3.84
C ALA A 253 16.32 -4.06 -3.38
N SER A 254 16.43 -3.82 -2.07
CA SER A 254 17.31 -2.80 -1.51
C SER A 254 18.36 -3.39 -0.58
N SER A 255 19.48 -2.68 -0.44
CA SER A 255 20.46 -2.98 0.60
C SER A 255 19.85 -2.75 1.99
N PHE A 256 20.19 -3.61 2.93
CA PHE A 256 19.67 -3.53 4.30
C PHE A 256 20.73 -3.25 5.35
N LYS A 257 22.00 -3.34 4.98
CA LYS A 257 23.19 -2.97 5.80
C LYS A 257 24.39 -2.68 4.91
N THR A 258 25.53 -2.33 5.51
CA THR A 258 26.81 -2.15 4.82
C THR A 258 27.90 -3.04 5.44
N CYS A 259 28.99 -3.31 4.69
CA CYS A 259 30.14 -4.08 5.15
C CYS A 259 31.45 -3.61 4.49
N GLY A 260 32.58 -4.22 4.89
CA GLY A 260 33.90 -3.92 4.32
C GLY A 260 34.31 -4.84 3.17
N GLU A 261 33.72 -6.03 3.08
CA GLU A 261 33.94 -6.94 1.97
C GLU A 261 33.18 -6.48 0.73
N TYR A 262 33.68 -6.86 -0.46
CA TYR A 262 32.99 -6.55 -1.70
C TYR A 262 33.19 -7.63 -2.78
N LYS A 263 32.24 -7.64 -3.68
CA LYS A 263 32.27 -8.31 -4.99
C LYS A 263 32.21 -7.22 -6.05
N GLU A 264 32.86 -7.43 -7.18
CA GLU A 264 32.81 -6.48 -8.30
C GLU A 264 31.52 -6.68 -9.11
N GLY A 265 30.89 -5.56 -9.48
CA GLY A 265 29.82 -5.54 -10.50
C GLY A 265 30.42 -5.44 -11.92
N PRO A 266 29.59 -5.64 -12.97
CA PRO A 266 28.17 -5.91 -12.88
C PRO A 266 27.84 -7.35 -12.47
N SER A 267 26.72 -7.52 -11.74
CA SER A 267 26.19 -8.82 -11.36
C SER A 267 24.66 -8.78 -11.32
N VAL A 268 24.03 -9.94 -11.50
CA VAL A 268 22.61 -10.09 -11.24
C VAL A 268 22.43 -10.84 -9.92
N LEU A 269 21.67 -10.26 -9.01
CA LEU A 269 21.24 -10.95 -7.80
C LEU A 269 19.92 -11.67 -8.05
N ILE A 270 19.86 -12.95 -7.71
CA ILE A 270 18.66 -13.79 -7.76
C ILE A 270 18.40 -14.38 -6.38
N GLY A 271 17.14 -14.47 -5.99
CA GLY A 271 16.79 -14.91 -4.64
C GLY A 271 17.02 -16.40 -4.42
N ARG A 272 17.53 -16.75 -3.25
CA ARG A 272 17.63 -18.13 -2.77
C ARG A 272 16.51 -18.49 -1.80
N LYS A 273 16.15 -17.56 -0.91
CA LYS A 273 15.13 -17.72 0.13
C LYS A 273 14.37 -16.41 0.33
N GLY A 274 13.08 -16.50 0.61
CA GLY A 274 12.25 -15.36 0.96
C GLY A 274 11.11 -15.07 -0.01
N ALA A 275 10.18 -14.22 0.39
CA ALA A 275 8.99 -13.88 -0.40
C ALA A 275 9.32 -13.16 -1.73
N THR A 276 10.47 -12.51 -1.82
CA THR A 276 10.93 -11.72 -2.97
C THR A 276 11.94 -12.45 -3.86
N LEU A 277 12.13 -13.76 -3.67
CA LEU A 277 13.13 -14.53 -4.42
C LEU A 277 12.96 -14.47 -5.95
N HIS A 278 11.74 -14.22 -6.43
CA HIS A 278 11.39 -14.13 -7.85
C HIS A 278 11.67 -12.74 -8.46
N ILE A 279 12.28 -11.82 -7.72
CA ILE A 279 12.59 -10.48 -8.18
C ILE A 279 14.10 -10.33 -8.35
N PRO A 280 14.66 -10.50 -9.56
CA PRO A 280 16.09 -10.32 -9.79
C PRO A 280 16.49 -8.85 -9.73
N HIS A 281 17.76 -8.57 -9.38
CA HIS A 281 18.32 -7.24 -9.32
C HIS A 281 19.62 -7.13 -10.09
N TYR A 282 19.75 -6.13 -10.94
CA TYR A 282 21.00 -5.82 -11.62
C TYR A 282 21.80 -4.81 -10.80
N ILE A 283 23.03 -5.19 -10.41
CA ILE A 283 23.94 -4.35 -9.63
C ILE A 283 25.15 -4.03 -10.51
N SER A 284 25.39 -2.75 -10.78
CA SER A 284 26.50 -2.28 -11.61
C SER A 284 27.77 -1.90 -10.83
N THR A 285 27.66 -1.72 -9.51
CA THR A 285 28.72 -1.25 -8.62
C THR A 285 29.22 -2.38 -7.71
N LYS A 286 30.17 -2.04 -6.81
CA LYS A 286 30.60 -2.93 -5.74
C LYS A 286 29.44 -3.26 -4.81
N PHE A 287 29.33 -4.51 -4.39
CA PHE A 287 28.28 -5.01 -3.54
C PHE A 287 28.75 -6.20 -2.71
N TRP A 288 27.94 -6.59 -1.73
CA TRP A 288 28.01 -7.88 -1.07
C TRP A 288 26.64 -8.52 -1.02
N ASN A 289 26.55 -9.85 -1.04
CA ASN A 289 25.27 -10.55 -0.87
C ASN A 289 25.38 -11.65 0.18
N VAL A 290 24.34 -11.73 1.02
CA VAL A 290 24.20 -12.76 2.04
C VAL A 290 23.62 -14.05 1.46
N ASP A 291 23.56 -15.12 2.28
CA ASP A 291 23.15 -16.47 1.88
C ASP A 291 21.70 -16.58 1.37
N THR A 292 20.86 -15.55 1.53
CA THR A 292 19.49 -15.51 1.00
C THR A 292 19.42 -15.16 -0.48
N ALA A 293 20.54 -14.79 -1.11
CA ALA A 293 20.64 -14.49 -2.54
C ALA A 293 21.89 -15.10 -3.16
N PHE A 294 21.77 -15.50 -4.44
CA PHE A 294 22.92 -15.82 -5.30
C PHE A 294 23.32 -14.57 -6.08
N ASN A 295 24.60 -14.46 -6.41
CA ASN A 295 25.10 -13.51 -7.40
C ASN A 295 25.51 -14.26 -8.68
N VAL A 296 25.25 -13.62 -9.83
CA VAL A 296 25.40 -14.22 -11.15
C VAL A 296 26.31 -13.36 -12.00
N TYR A 297 27.29 -13.99 -12.65
CA TYR A 297 28.16 -13.39 -13.67
C TYR A 297 28.00 -14.06 -15.00
N ALA A 298 28.05 -13.29 -16.09
CA ALA A 298 28.01 -13.85 -17.44
C ALA A 298 29.31 -14.59 -17.77
N LYS A 299 29.17 -15.65 -18.56
CA LYS A 299 30.29 -16.31 -19.25
C LYS A 299 30.64 -15.54 -20.53
N PRO A 300 31.82 -15.77 -21.12
CA PRO A 300 32.18 -15.20 -22.41
C PRO A 300 31.08 -15.38 -23.46
N ASN A 301 30.84 -14.37 -24.28
CA ASN A 301 29.85 -14.36 -25.34
C ASN A 301 28.38 -14.45 -24.89
N PHE A 302 28.09 -14.12 -23.64
CA PHE A 302 26.72 -13.97 -23.14
C PHE A 302 26.53 -12.62 -22.44
N ASP A 303 25.42 -11.93 -22.71
CA ASP A 303 25.15 -10.61 -22.13
C ASP A 303 24.46 -10.74 -20.78
N LEU A 304 25.03 -10.12 -19.74
CA LEU A 304 24.50 -10.21 -18.37
C LEU A 304 23.17 -9.47 -18.18
N LYS A 305 22.95 -8.36 -18.92
CA LYS A 305 21.67 -7.65 -18.87
C LYS A 305 20.56 -8.43 -19.57
N PHE A 306 20.90 -9.11 -20.68
CA PHE A 306 19.95 -10.04 -21.30
C PHE A 306 19.55 -11.16 -20.32
N TYR A 307 20.53 -11.75 -19.58
CA TYR A 307 20.20 -12.68 -18.50
C TYR A 307 19.27 -12.09 -17.45
N PHE A 308 19.54 -10.85 -17.00
CA PHE A 308 18.68 -10.15 -16.06
C PHE A 308 17.23 -10.09 -16.52
N TYR A 309 16.99 -9.72 -17.78
CA TYR A 309 15.66 -9.65 -18.35
C TYR A 309 15.02 -11.05 -18.55
N CYS A 310 15.79 -12.06 -18.89
CA CYS A 310 15.31 -13.44 -18.87
C CYS A 310 14.88 -13.85 -17.46
N ALA A 311 15.68 -13.52 -16.45
CA ALA A 311 15.36 -13.82 -15.05
C ALA A 311 14.09 -13.08 -14.57
N CYS A 312 13.78 -11.87 -15.09
CA CYS A 312 12.52 -11.19 -14.85
C CYS A 312 11.30 -11.91 -15.47
N SER A 313 11.52 -12.83 -16.42
CA SER A 313 10.47 -13.54 -17.16
C SER A 313 10.31 -15.00 -16.77
N PHE A 314 11.18 -15.54 -15.92
CA PHE A 314 11.10 -16.93 -15.50
C PHE A 314 9.79 -17.25 -14.78
N ASP A 315 9.21 -18.40 -15.09
CA ASP A 315 8.12 -18.92 -14.27
C ASP A 315 8.69 -19.67 -13.06
N TYR A 316 8.84 -18.94 -11.98
CA TYR A 316 9.39 -19.45 -10.72
C TYR A 316 8.50 -20.48 -10.03
N ARG A 317 7.19 -20.53 -10.34
CA ARG A 317 6.19 -21.37 -9.63
C ARG A 317 6.53 -22.86 -9.68
N PHE A 318 7.12 -23.32 -10.77
CA PHE A 318 7.51 -24.71 -10.94
C PHE A 318 8.79 -25.11 -10.19
N TYR A 319 9.57 -24.14 -9.74
CA TYR A 319 10.91 -24.37 -9.16
C TYR A 319 10.98 -24.04 -7.66
N ILE A 320 10.03 -23.28 -7.15
CA ILE A 320 9.99 -22.88 -5.75
C ILE A 320 9.46 -24.03 -4.90
N SER A 321 10.21 -24.46 -3.88
CA SER A 321 9.68 -25.38 -2.88
C SER A 321 8.65 -24.65 -2.01
N GLN A 322 7.44 -25.20 -1.93
CA GLN A 322 6.34 -24.65 -1.12
C GLN A 322 6.49 -25.06 0.35
N THR A 323 7.56 -24.61 0.98
CA THR A 323 7.76 -24.69 2.42
C THR A 323 7.30 -23.37 3.08
N THR A 324 7.31 -23.30 4.41
CA THR A 324 6.95 -22.08 5.18
C THR A 324 7.70 -20.83 4.68
N LEU A 325 8.93 -21.01 4.16
CA LEU A 325 9.70 -19.96 3.51
C LEU A 325 10.03 -20.41 2.08
N PRO A 326 9.52 -19.73 1.03
CA PRO A 326 9.85 -20.05 -0.36
C PRO A 326 11.35 -20.10 -0.58
N SER A 327 11.84 -21.13 -1.26
CA SER A 327 13.26 -21.28 -1.55
C SER A 327 13.50 -21.90 -2.92
N MET A 328 14.66 -21.57 -3.52
CA MET A 328 15.10 -22.09 -4.81
C MET A 328 16.59 -22.43 -4.75
N THR A 329 16.97 -23.58 -5.30
CA THR A 329 18.36 -24.05 -5.26
C THR A 329 19.17 -23.49 -6.42
N GLN A 330 20.50 -23.41 -6.25
CA GLN A 330 21.42 -23.06 -7.34
C GLN A 330 21.23 -23.97 -8.54
N THR A 331 21.12 -25.29 -8.30
CA THR A 331 20.93 -26.31 -9.36
C THR A 331 19.63 -26.09 -10.15
N ALA A 332 18.55 -25.58 -9.48
CA ALA A 332 17.31 -25.24 -10.18
C ALA A 332 17.56 -24.10 -11.17
N TYR A 333 18.18 -23.01 -10.73
CA TYR A 333 18.56 -21.89 -11.60
C TYR A 333 19.49 -22.33 -12.75
N GLU A 334 20.51 -23.12 -12.46
CA GLU A 334 21.48 -23.61 -13.45
C GLU A 334 20.84 -24.48 -14.57
N ASN A 335 19.74 -25.15 -14.25
CA ASN A 335 19.01 -25.99 -15.20
C ASN A 335 17.85 -25.27 -15.90
N MET A 336 17.53 -24.01 -15.55
CA MET A 336 16.55 -23.24 -16.30
C MET A 336 17.02 -22.99 -17.72
N PHE A 337 16.11 -23.13 -18.69
CA PHE A 337 16.41 -22.85 -20.08
C PHE A 337 16.35 -21.34 -20.35
N LEU A 338 17.24 -20.86 -21.23
CA LEU A 338 17.32 -19.51 -21.74
C LEU A 338 17.24 -19.53 -23.26
N PRO A 339 16.54 -18.58 -23.91
CA PRO A 339 16.71 -18.33 -25.33
C PRO A 339 18.16 -17.90 -25.61
N LEU A 340 18.68 -18.26 -26.74
CA LEU A 340 20.07 -18.03 -27.12
C LEU A 340 20.16 -17.30 -28.48
N PRO A 341 19.84 -16.00 -28.55
CA PRO A 341 20.16 -15.17 -29.71
C PRO A 341 21.66 -14.92 -29.86
N SER A 342 22.08 -14.37 -30.98
CA SER A 342 23.46 -13.92 -31.17
C SER A 342 23.82 -12.86 -30.08
N ASN A 343 25.11 -12.74 -29.74
CA ASN A 343 25.57 -11.80 -28.73
C ASN A 343 25.19 -10.33 -29.07
N ASP A 344 25.23 -9.97 -30.35
CA ASP A 344 24.82 -8.62 -30.81
C ASP A 344 23.31 -8.41 -30.61
N GLU A 345 22.51 -9.42 -30.85
CA GLU A 345 21.07 -9.35 -30.62
C GLU A 345 20.71 -9.35 -29.13
N GLN A 346 21.44 -10.10 -28.28
CA GLN A 346 21.29 -10.04 -26.82
C GLN A 346 21.50 -8.61 -26.32
N ARG A 347 22.58 -7.92 -26.78
CA ARG A 347 22.86 -6.52 -26.42
C ARG A 347 21.80 -5.55 -26.94
N ALA A 348 21.33 -5.77 -28.19
CA ALA A 348 20.29 -4.94 -28.76
C ALA A 348 18.97 -5.06 -27.99
N ILE A 349 18.58 -6.30 -27.60
CA ILE A 349 17.39 -6.56 -26.77
C ILE A 349 17.55 -5.91 -25.38
N ALA A 350 18.69 -6.10 -24.73
CA ALA A 350 18.97 -5.52 -23.43
C ALA A 350 18.88 -3.98 -23.45
N SER A 351 19.48 -3.34 -24.44
CA SER A 351 19.41 -1.88 -24.62
C SER A 351 17.98 -1.38 -24.91
N TYR A 352 17.24 -2.10 -25.74
CA TYR A 352 15.82 -1.79 -25.99
C TYR A 352 15.00 -1.87 -24.71
N LEU A 353 15.21 -2.93 -23.91
CA LEU A 353 14.48 -3.14 -22.67
C LEU A 353 14.86 -2.13 -21.59
N ASP A 354 16.14 -1.73 -21.49
CA ASP A 354 16.56 -0.64 -20.60
C ASP A 354 15.73 0.61 -20.85
N ASN A 355 15.66 1.07 -22.11
CA ASN A 355 14.93 2.27 -22.49
C ASN A 355 13.42 2.13 -22.24
N ARG A 356 12.82 1.01 -22.68
CA ARG A 356 11.36 0.81 -22.53
C ARG A 356 10.93 0.63 -21.08
N CYS A 357 11.72 -0.07 -20.28
CA CYS A 357 11.43 -0.24 -18.86
C CYS A 357 11.58 1.09 -18.11
N GLU A 358 12.60 1.90 -18.42
CA GLU A 358 12.78 3.23 -17.84
C GLU A 358 11.61 4.17 -18.17
N GLU A 359 11.14 4.17 -19.41
CA GLU A 359 9.95 4.94 -19.81
C GLU A 359 8.69 4.53 -19.02
N ILE A 360 8.46 3.21 -18.90
CA ILE A 360 7.30 2.69 -18.17
C ILE A 360 7.43 2.99 -16.65
N ASP A 361 8.61 2.80 -16.07
CA ASP A 361 8.85 3.09 -14.65
C ASP A 361 8.67 4.59 -14.35
N ALA A 362 9.09 5.47 -15.24
CA ALA A 362 8.85 6.91 -15.11
C ALA A 362 7.34 7.26 -15.14
N LEU A 363 6.54 6.58 -15.96
CA LEU A 363 5.09 6.75 -15.97
C LEU A 363 4.43 6.23 -14.69
N ILE A 364 4.86 5.07 -14.21
CA ILE A 364 4.38 4.51 -12.94
C ILE A 364 4.70 5.48 -11.79
N TRP A 365 5.92 5.97 -11.73
CA TRP A 365 6.36 6.90 -10.68
C TRP A 365 5.52 8.19 -10.68
N LYS A 366 5.32 8.83 -11.85
CA LYS A 366 4.46 10.01 -11.98
C LYS A 366 3.02 9.75 -11.51
N LYS A 367 2.47 8.59 -11.83
CA LYS A 367 1.12 8.22 -11.36
C LYS A 367 1.07 8.00 -9.85
N GLN A 368 2.12 7.44 -9.25
CA GLN A 368 2.24 7.28 -7.79
C GLN A 368 2.33 8.63 -7.08
N GLU A 369 3.10 9.59 -7.61
CA GLU A 369 3.12 10.97 -7.09
C GLU A 369 1.73 11.61 -7.19
N CYS A 370 1.07 11.49 -8.33
CA CYS A 370 -0.28 12.01 -8.53
C CYS A 370 -1.29 11.43 -7.51
N LEU A 371 -1.20 10.14 -7.17
CA LEU A 371 -2.03 9.54 -6.11
C LEU A 371 -1.84 10.26 -4.77
N VAL A 372 -0.59 10.51 -4.38
CA VAL A 372 -0.27 11.20 -3.11
C VAL A 372 -0.84 12.62 -3.11
N GLU A 373 -0.70 13.34 -4.22
CA GLU A 373 -1.22 14.72 -4.36
C GLU A 373 -2.76 14.76 -4.28
N ILE A 374 -3.45 13.84 -4.98
CA ILE A 374 -4.92 13.75 -4.95
C ILE A 374 -5.42 13.37 -3.56
N GLU A 375 -4.77 12.43 -2.86
CA GLU A 375 -5.12 12.06 -1.49
C GLU A 375 -4.94 13.25 -0.52
N ASN A 376 -3.88 14.04 -0.68
CA ASN A 376 -3.66 15.24 0.12
C ASN A 376 -4.67 16.33 -0.22
N TYR A 377 -4.99 16.51 -1.49
CA TYR A 377 -6.05 17.43 -1.93
C TYR A 377 -7.39 17.06 -1.30
N LYS A 378 -7.78 15.77 -1.33
CA LYS A 378 -9.01 15.27 -0.69
C LYS A 378 -9.06 15.62 0.80
N LYS A 379 -7.96 15.39 1.54
CA LYS A 379 -7.87 15.74 2.97
C LYS A 379 -8.04 17.23 3.22
N SER A 380 -7.40 18.07 2.40
CA SER A 380 -7.51 19.53 2.49
C SER A 380 -8.93 20.01 2.17
N LEU A 381 -9.53 19.47 1.09
CA LEU A 381 -10.89 19.77 0.69
C LEU A 381 -11.88 19.50 1.83
N ILE A 382 -11.86 18.30 2.39
CA ILE A 382 -12.74 17.92 3.51
C ILE A 382 -12.56 18.92 4.67
N TYR A 383 -11.31 19.14 5.08
CA TYR A 383 -11.01 20.03 6.20
C TYR A 383 -11.51 21.47 5.99
N GLU A 384 -11.29 22.03 4.79
CA GLU A 384 -11.68 23.41 4.47
C GLU A 384 -13.21 23.60 4.52
N TYR A 385 -13.97 22.62 4.01
CA TYR A 385 -15.44 22.72 4.04
C TYR A 385 -16.03 22.42 5.41
N VAL A 386 -15.56 21.42 6.14
CA VAL A 386 -16.09 21.10 7.47
C VAL A 386 -15.70 22.12 8.55
N THR A 387 -14.70 22.96 8.28
CA THR A 387 -14.34 24.10 9.15
C THR A 387 -14.81 25.45 8.61
N GLY A 388 -15.52 25.46 7.47
CA GLY A 388 -16.10 26.64 6.87
C GLY A 388 -15.10 27.62 6.27
N LYS A 389 -13.88 27.20 5.98
CA LYS A 389 -12.87 28.00 5.26
C LYS A 389 -13.23 28.18 3.79
N ARG A 390 -13.99 27.22 3.24
CA ARG A 390 -14.66 27.32 1.95
C ARG A 390 -16.17 27.27 2.10
N GLU A 391 -16.87 27.84 1.15
CA GLU A 391 -18.34 27.89 1.06
C GLU A 391 -18.82 26.99 -0.07
N VAL A 392 -19.93 26.26 0.17
CA VAL A 392 -20.64 25.48 -0.82
C VAL A 392 -21.67 26.36 -1.51
#